data_ff638ca255120f9d3243eedbac3c13e4
#
_entry.id   ff638ca255120f9d3243eedbac3c13e4
#
_cell.length_a   1.000
_cell.length_b   1.000
_cell.length_c   1.000
_cell.angle_alpha   90.00
_cell.angle_beta   90.00
_cell.angle_gamma   90.00
#
_symmetry.space_group_name_H-M   'P 1'
#
loop_
_entity.id
_entity.type
_entity.pdbx_description
1 polymer ?
#
loop_
_entity_poly.entity_id
_entity_poly.type
_entity_poly.pdbx_seq_one_letter_code
_entity_poly.pdbx_strand_id
1 'polypeptide(L)'
;MITLRLPRLLSAFASLFLLLAAMASSAQPVANQTSETSPNPAPRIGVVTMLPGEVFFERFGHDALVVLDPTTGQATSYNFGFFDPSEPDFIGNFVRGKMMYYLVALPLEQDLAQYESVGRGANIQWLDLPHAQAQALADALAERAKPENARYRYDYFTANCATMVRDSLDQAMGGALQSQLAGRSRGNSYRSESVRLASPSPWMWLGFDIGLGPNADQPLSRWQEAFVPMRLADSLREVRNSEGRPLVQAEQELLPQRLPPEPKEKQRSWWPWMLVGLAVAAALCAARRKPRLIGGFALPFWLFCAVAGGLLTFLWGFSEHQAAWANRNLLLLNPLALLLLPGAWSLLRGRQPRAWFRVILWSLTGIALLALPLHWLSLQAQFNMQWIVLLLPIHVALAFLLARRSLASPAS
;
A
#
# COMPACT_ATOMS: atom_id res chain seq x y z
N MET A 1 15.47 23.61 3.74
CA MET A 1 16.22 23.07 2.58
C MET A 1 16.52 21.63 2.86
N ILE A 2 15.68 20.71 2.36
CA ILE A 2 15.90 19.26 2.46
C ILE A 2 16.46 18.86 1.10
N THR A 3 17.77 18.69 1.03
CA THR A 3 18.44 18.14 -0.14
C THR A 3 18.21 16.62 -0.14
N LEU A 4 17.28 16.16 -0.97
CA LEU A 4 17.17 14.74 -1.31
C LEU A 4 18.49 14.30 -1.97
N ARG A 5 19.24 13.48 -1.28
CA ARG A 5 20.45 12.85 -1.86
C ARG A 5 20.04 11.69 -2.76
N LEU A 6 19.65 12.02 -4.00
CA LEU A 6 19.35 11.06 -5.08
C LEU A 6 20.46 10.03 -5.38
N PRO A 7 21.78 10.33 -5.21
CA PRO A 7 22.83 9.40 -5.66
C PRO A 7 22.97 8.11 -4.85
N ARG A 8 22.45 8.03 -3.62
CA ARG A 8 22.54 6.79 -2.83
C ARG A 8 21.50 5.73 -3.16
N LEU A 9 20.37 6.11 -3.72
CA LEU A 9 19.36 5.16 -4.21
C LEU A 9 19.80 4.47 -5.50
N LEU A 10 20.44 5.21 -6.41
CA LEU A 10 20.98 4.65 -7.67
C LEU A 10 22.16 3.69 -7.44
N SER A 11 23.00 3.93 -6.44
CA SER A 11 24.14 3.04 -6.16
C SER A 11 23.72 1.71 -5.53
N ALA A 12 22.66 1.68 -4.73
CA ALA A 12 22.12 0.44 -4.16
C ALA A 12 21.47 -0.45 -5.25
N PHE A 13 20.81 0.17 -6.23
CA PHE A 13 20.21 -0.56 -7.38
C PHE A 13 21.27 -1.07 -8.36
N ALA A 14 22.34 -0.30 -8.63
CA ALA A 14 23.43 -0.72 -9.52
C ALA A 14 24.23 -1.90 -8.95
N SER A 15 24.40 -1.98 -7.64
CA SER A 15 25.12 -3.09 -6.99
C SER A 15 24.35 -4.41 -7.05
N LEU A 16 23.01 -4.35 -6.97
CA LEU A 16 22.14 -5.53 -7.11
C LEU A 16 22.18 -6.07 -8.54
N PHE A 17 22.25 -5.19 -9.55
CA PHE A 17 22.24 -5.58 -10.97
C PHE A 17 23.55 -6.25 -11.43
N LEU A 18 24.70 -5.78 -10.93
CA LEU A 18 26.02 -6.36 -11.24
C LEU A 18 26.20 -7.78 -10.64
N LEU A 19 25.58 -8.07 -9.51
CA LEU A 19 25.56 -9.42 -8.92
C LEU A 19 24.68 -10.39 -9.68
N LEU A 20 23.54 -9.95 -10.22
CA LEU A 20 22.61 -10.77 -11.00
C LEU A 20 23.15 -11.11 -12.42
N ALA A 21 23.84 -10.18 -13.06
CA ALA A 21 24.44 -10.39 -14.38
C ALA A 21 25.63 -11.39 -14.38
N ALA A 22 26.34 -11.49 -13.26
CA ALA A 22 27.47 -12.41 -13.11
C ALA A 22 27.04 -13.90 -12.92
N MET A 23 25.78 -14.17 -12.54
CA MET A 23 25.29 -15.53 -12.24
C MET A 23 24.50 -16.20 -13.36
N ALA A 24 24.18 -15.49 -14.44
CA ALA A 24 23.47 -16.08 -15.59
C ALA A 24 24.35 -17.03 -16.45
N SER A 25 25.65 -17.20 -16.13
CA SER A 25 26.63 -17.86 -17.03
C SER A 25 27.00 -19.29 -16.67
N SER A 26 26.37 -19.97 -15.70
CA SER A 26 26.80 -21.31 -15.26
C SER A 26 25.70 -22.39 -15.14
N ALA A 27 24.70 -22.39 -16.02
CA ALA A 27 23.78 -23.52 -16.09
C ALA A 27 24.35 -24.55 -17.07
N GLN A 28 24.95 -25.62 -16.56
CA GLN A 28 25.28 -26.83 -17.36
C GLN A 28 24.10 -27.79 -17.45
N PRO A 29 23.86 -28.45 -18.59
CA PRO A 29 22.78 -29.40 -18.72
C PRO A 29 23.13 -30.75 -18.02
N VAL A 30 22.22 -31.19 -17.14
CA VAL A 30 22.30 -32.51 -16.50
C VAL A 30 21.77 -33.60 -17.46
N ALA A 31 22.59 -34.58 -17.72
CA ALA A 31 22.27 -35.73 -18.57
C ALA A 31 21.22 -36.65 -17.91
N ASN A 32 20.25 -37.09 -18.72
CA ASN A 32 19.20 -38.03 -18.37
C ASN A 32 19.77 -39.40 -17.97
N GLN A 33 19.60 -39.81 -16.73
CA GLN A 33 19.70 -41.21 -16.32
C GLN A 33 18.31 -41.69 -15.91
N THR A 34 17.74 -42.59 -16.69
CA THR A 34 16.54 -43.35 -16.34
C THR A 34 16.89 -44.35 -15.25
N SER A 35 16.55 -44.04 -14.02
CA SER A 35 16.61 -44.93 -12.86
C SER A 35 15.21 -45.31 -12.43
N GLU A 36 14.95 -46.59 -12.25
CA GLU A 36 13.69 -47.14 -11.73
C GLU A 36 13.34 -46.51 -10.38
N THR A 37 12.13 -45.98 -10.30
CA THR A 37 11.68 -45.09 -9.22
C THR A 37 11.27 -45.90 -7.99
N SER A 38 12.14 -45.96 -7.01
CA SER A 38 11.69 -45.91 -5.61
C SER A 38 10.82 -44.66 -5.44
N PRO A 39 9.66 -44.69 -4.76
CA PRO A 39 8.83 -43.50 -4.65
C PRO A 39 9.65 -42.36 -3.99
N ASN A 40 9.94 -41.36 -4.81
CA ASN A 40 10.71 -40.22 -4.36
C ASN A 40 10.02 -39.61 -3.12
N PRO A 41 10.71 -39.41 -2.01
CA PRO A 41 10.06 -38.83 -0.83
C PRO A 41 9.47 -37.47 -1.16
N ALA A 42 8.28 -37.19 -0.65
CA ALA A 42 7.57 -35.92 -0.95
C ALA A 42 8.41 -34.68 -0.61
N PRO A 43 8.42 -33.67 -1.48
CA PRO A 43 9.03 -32.39 -1.12
C PRO A 43 8.33 -31.80 0.12
N ARG A 44 9.11 -31.16 1.01
CA ARG A 44 8.52 -30.43 2.12
C ARG A 44 8.26 -29.00 1.67
N ILE A 45 7.06 -28.54 1.94
CA ILE A 45 6.63 -27.17 1.60
C ILE A 45 6.64 -26.30 2.86
N GLY A 46 7.25 -25.12 2.73
CA GLY A 46 7.24 -24.10 3.76
C GLY A 46 6.76 -22.75 3.23
N VAL A 47 6.21 -21.92 4.08
CA VAL A 47 6.00 -20.49 3.82
C VAL A 47 6.99 -19.72 4.67
N VAL A 48 7.86 -18.95 4.04
CA VAL A 48 8.75 -18.01 4.73
C VAL A 48 8.11 -16.64 4.73
N THR A 49 7.95 -16.08 5.92
CA THR A 49 7.51 -14.69 6.12
C THR A 49 8.70 -13.86 6.58
N MET A 50 9.14 -12.93 5.73
CA MET A 50 10.15 -11.92 6.03
C MET A 50 9.45 -10.71 6.63
N LEU A 51 9.89 -10.33 7.84
CA LEU A 51 9.27 -9.26 8.61
C LEU A 51 9.51 -7.87 7.99
N PRO A 52 8.71 -6.85 8.38
CA PRO A 52 8.83 -5.50 7.82
C PRO A 52 10.24 -4.91 7.94
N GLY A 53 10.67 -4.22 6.87
CA GLY A 53 11.90 -3.46 6.82
C GLY A 53 11.68 -1.95 6.94
N GLU A 54 12.73 -1.15 6.73
CA GLU A 54 12.69 0.32 6.84
C GLU A 54 12.39 1.02 5.51
N VAL A 55 12.75 0.40 4.39
CA VAL A 55 12.47 0.94 3.05
C VAL A 55 10.99 0.84 2.73
N PHE A 56 10.45 1.79 1.96
CA PHE A 56 9.00 1.94 1.77
C PHE A 56 8.30 0.67 1.25
N PHE A 57 8.91 -0.06 0.30
CA PHE A 57 8.35 -1.30 -0.25
C PHE A 57 8.55 -2.51 0.67
N GLU A 58 9.45 -2.44 1.64
CA GLU A 58 9.68 -3.49 2.65
C GLU A 58 8.74 -3.40 3.85
N ARG A 59 8.07 -2.24 4.03
CA ARG A 59 7.18 -1.98 5.18
C ARG A 59 6.08 -3.01 5.36
N PHE A 60 5.68 -3.66 4.29
CA PHE A 60 4.60 -4.63 4.30
C PHE A 60 5.08 -6.06 4.59
N GLY A 61 6.38 -6.28 4.74
CA GLY A 61 6.95 -7.62 4.81
C GLY A 61 7.04 -8.28 3.43
N HIS A 62 7.32 -9.58 3.41
CA HIS A 62 7.35 -10.39 2.19
C HIS A 62 7.05 -11.84 2.52
N ASP A 63 6.42 -12.57 1.60
CA ASP A 63 6.22 -14.02 1.68
C ASP A 63 6.85 -14.71 0.47
N ALA A 64 7.43 -15.90 0.74
CA ALA A 64 7.91 -16.82 -0.27
C ALA A 64 7.46 -18.25 0.04
N LEU A 65 7.27 -19.06 -1.00
CA LEU A 65 7.11 -20.50 -0.87
C LEU A 65 8.47 -21.17 -0.91
N VAL A 66 8.72 -22.06 0.05
CA VAL A 66 9.95 -22.86 0.08
C VAL A 66 9.62 -24.31 -0.24
N VAL A 67 10.37 -24.86 -1.20
CA VAL A 67 10.36 -26.27 -1.53
C VAL A 67 11.69 -26.87 -1.09
N LEU A 68 11.65 -27.75 -0.10
CA LEU A 68 12.80 -28.54 0.34
C LEU A 68 12.73 -29.91 -0.32
N ASP A 69 13.71 -30.21 -1.18
CA ASP A 69 13.89 -31.53 -1.75
C ASP A 69 14.49 -32.47 -0.69
N PRO A 70 13.77 -33.49 -0.26
CA PRO A 70 14.25 -34.39 0.79
C PRO A 70 15.38 -35.31 0.33
N THR A 71 15.59 -35.46 -0.99
CA THR A 71 16.65 -36.32 -1.56
C THR A 71 18.00 -35.59 -1.56
N THR A 72 17.99 -34.32 -1.95
CA THR A 72 19.22 -33.51 -2.05
C THR A 72 19.47 -32.65 -0.83
N GLY A 73 18.44 -32.37 -0.02
CA GLY A 73 18.46 -31.42 1.06
C GLY A 73 18.48 -29.97 0.60
N GLN A 74 18.32 -29.71 -0.70
CA GLN A 74 18.28 -28.35 -1.23
C GLN A 74 16.92 -27.69 -0.97
N ALA A 75 16.94 -26.47 -0.47
CA ALA A 75 15.78 -25.64 -0.27
C ALA A 75 15.75 -24.52 -1.31
N THR A 76 14.69 -24.46 -2.11
CA THR A 76 14.45 -23.41 -3.10
C THR A 76 13.35 -22.49 -2.61
N SER A 77 13.63 -21.18 -2.58
CA SER A 77 12.68 -20.12 -2.26
C SER A 77 12.06 -19.58 -3.55
N TYR A 78 10.75 -19.60 -3.64
CA TYR A 78 9.97 -19.09 -4.76
C TYR A 78 9.33 -17.75 -4.36
N ASN A 79 9.86 -16.68 -4.94
CA ASN A 79 9.57 -15.30 -4.55
C ASN A 79 8.73 -14.59 -5.61
N PHE A 80 7.47 -14.32 -5.34
CA PHE A 80 6.66 -13.43 -6.15
C PHE A 80 6.94 -11.96 -5.80
N GLY A 81 6.95 -11.07 -6.80
CA GLY A 81 7.09 -9.63 -6.55
C GLY A 81 8.41 -9.03 -6.99
N PHE A 82 9.26 -9.78 -7.68
CA PHE A 82 10.44 -9.19 -8.32
C PHE A 82 10.03 -8.29 -9.49
N PHE A 83 10.73 -7.19 -9.67
CA PHE A 83 10.51 -6.23 -10.74
C PHE A 83 11.84 -5.72 -11.29
N ASP A 84 11.85 -5.32 -12.56
CA ASP A 84 13.01 -4.75 -13.23
C ASP A 84 12.79 -3.25 -13.46
N PRO A 85 13.49 -2.35 -12.71
CA PRO A 85 13.38 -0.91 -12.91
C PRO A 85 13.91 -0.42 -14.27
N SER A 86 14.67 -1.26 -14.99
CA SER A 86 15.20 -0.95 -16.31
C SER A 86 14.19 -1.22 -17.46
N GLU A 87 13.05 -1.84 -17.17
CA GLU A 87 12.01 -2.06 -18.17
C GLU A 87 11.53 -0.73 -18.78
N PRO A 88 11.26 -0.72 -20.09
CA PRO A 88 10.71 0.47 -20.75
C PRO A 88 9.44 0.97 -20.06
N ASP A 89 9.38 2.27 -19.79
CA ASP A 89 8.23 2.95 -19.14
C ASP A 89 7.86 2.38 -17.75
N PHE A 90 8.82 1.81 -17.02
CA PHE A 90 8.58 1.24 -15.67
C PHE A 90 7.86 2.24 -14.75
N ILE A 91 8.38 3.49 -14.65
CA ILE A 91 7.76 4.52 -13.81
C ILE A 91 6.35 4.88 -14.31
N GLY A 92 6.17 5.03 -15.63
CA GLY A 92 4.87 5.33 -16.21
C GLY A 92 3.86 4.20 -15.97
N ASN A 93 4.28 2.95 -16.06
CA ASN A 93 3.45 1.79 -15.74
C ASN A 93 3.11 1.73 -14.24
N PHE A 94 4.08 2.04 -13.37
CA PHE A 94 3.85 2.14 -11.94
C PHE A 94 2.80 3.22 -11.61
N VAL A 95 2.96 4.42 -12.15
CA VAL A 95 2.03 5.55 -11.94
C VAL A 95 0.62 5.25 -12.46
N ARG A 96 0.52 4.51 -13.57
CA ARG A 96 -0.77 4.10 -14.14
C ARG A 96 -1.37 2.83 -13.53
N GLY A 97 -0.65 2.13 -12.61
CA GLY A 97 -1.10 0.87 -12.02
C GLY A 97 -1.03 -0.32 -12.98
N LYS A 98 -0.10 -0.30 -13.94
CA LYS A 98 0.11 -1.36 -14.96
C LYS A 98 1.42 -2.12 -14.75
N MET A 99 1.75 -2.38 -13.51
CA MET A 99 3.03 -3.01 -13.15
C MET A 99 3.06 -4.49 -13.55
N MET A 100 4.18 -4.90 -14.15
CA MET A 100 4.46 -6.31 -14.43
C MET A 100 5.62 -6.77 -13.56
N TYR A 101 5.38 -7.80 -12.75
CA TYR A 101 6.34 -8.38 -11.81
C TYR A 101 6.59 -9.84 -12.16
N TYR A 102 7.56 -10.47 -11.47
CA TYR A 102 8.01 -11.82 -11.78
C TYR A 102 8.05 -12.70 -10.55
N LEU A 103 7.88 -14.01 -10.77
CA LEU A 103 8.31 -15.05 -9.86
C LEU A 103 9.80 -15.36 -10.10
N VAL A 104 10.59 -15.37 -9.03
CA VAL A 104 12.02 -15.77 -9.09
C VAL A 104 12.25 -16.90 -8.10
N ALA A 105 12.97 -17.94 -8.56
CA ALA A 105 13.42 -19.04 -7.72
C ALA A 105 14.88 -18.83 -7.33
N LEU A 106 15.18 -18.87 -6.03
CA LEU A 106 16.53 -18.70 -5.47
C LEU A 106 16.84 -19.82 -4.47
N PRO A 107 18.12 -20.20 -4.28
CA PRO A 107 18.48 -20.96 -3.09
C PRO A 107 18.05 -20.21 -1.82
N LEU A 108 17.40 -20.91 -0.87
CA LEU A 108 16.86 -20.28 0.34
C LEU A 108 17.95 -19.53 1.14
N GLU A 109 19.13 -20.09 1.22
CA GLU A 109 20.26 -19.45 1.94
C GLU A 109 20.67 -18.13 1.30
N GLN A 110 20.71 -18.06 -0.04
CA GLN A 110 21.00 -16.83 -0.78
C GLN A 110 19.92 -15.77 -0.56
N ASP A 111 18.65 -16.20 -0.58
CA ASP A 111 17.51 -15.32 -0.35
C ASP A 111 17.56 -14.72 1.07
N LEU A 112 17.78 -15.54 2.09
CA LEU A 112 17.87 -15.12 3.48
C LEU A 112 19.07 -14.19 3.74
N ALA A 113 20.20 -14.39 3.10
CA ALA A 113 21.40 -13.58 3.31
C ALA A 113 21.15 -12.09 3.04
N GLN A 114 20.30 -11.75 2.08
CA GLN A 114 19.93 -10.36 1.81
C GLN A 114 19.14 -9.75 2.98
N TYR A 115 18.16 -10.47 3.53
CA TYR A 115 17.36 -10.00 4.66
C TYR A 115 18.19 -9.87 5.94
N GLU A 116 19.08 -10.83 6.18
CA GLU A 116 20.02 -10.79 7.29
C GLU A 116 20.91 -9.55 7.26
N SER A 117 21.43 -9.19 6.07
CA SER A 117 22.32 -8.04 5.87
C SER A 117 21.70 -6.71 6.28
N VAL A 118 20.37 -6.58 6.17
CA VAL A 118 19.60 -5.39 6.55
C VAL A 118 18.90 -5.52 7.90
N GLY A 119 19.10 -6.64 8.60
CA GLY A 119 18.58 -6.88 9.95
C GLY A 119 17.09 -7.24 10.00
N ARG A 120 16.50 -7.69 8.87
CA ARG A 120 15.11 -8.17 8.82
C ARG A 120 15.01 -9.60 9.28
N GLY A 121 14.05 -9.88 10.16
CA GLY A 121 13.74 -11.23 10.62
C GLY A 121 13.00 -12.04 9.56
N ALA A 122 13.12 -13.36 9.65
CA ALA A 122 12.40 -14.31 8.82
C ALA A 122 11.97 -15.52 9.63
N ASN A 123 10.71 -15.94 9.45
CA ASN A 123 10.14 -17.12 10.05
C ASN A 123 9.64 -18.06 8.98
N ILE A 124 9.81 -19.38 9.16
CA ILE A 124 9.26 -20.39 8.27
C ILE A 124 8.16 -21.19 8.98
N GLN A 125 7.06 -21.39 8.28
CA GLN A 125 5.98 -22.31 8.64
C GLN A 125 6.04 -23.53 7.72
N TRP A 126 6.38 -24.69 8.24
CA TRP A 126 6.36 -25.95 7.53
C TRP A 126 4.94 -26.50 7.48
N LEU A 127 4.47 -26.86 6.27
CA LEU A 127 3.09 -27.24 6.03
C LEU A 127 2.92 -28.78 5.99
N ASP A 128 1.84 -29.27 6.59
CA ASP A 128 1.40 -30.65 6.53
C ASP A 128 0.48 -30.86 5.31
N LEU A 129 1.10 -30.95 4.13
CA LEU A 129 0.41 -31.25 2.87
C LEU A 129 0.53 -32.74 2.53
N PRO A 130 -0.55 -33.40 2.06
CA PRO A 130 -0.45 -34.72 1.46
C PRO A 130 0.58 -34.77 0.33
N HIS A 131 1.27 -35.93 0.18
CA HIS A 131 2.34 -36.09 -0.81
C HIS A 131 1.99 -35.57 -2.20
N ALA A 132 0.80 -35.94 -2.71
CA ALA A 132 0.37 -35.52 -4.05
C ALA A 132 0.18 -34.00 -4.16
N GLN A 133 -0.32 -33.35 -3.09
CA GLN A 133 -0.48 -31.88 -3.07
C GLN A 133 0.87 -31.16 -2.99
N ALA A 134 1.79 -31.66 -2.17
CA ALA A 134 3.13 -31.08 -2.04
C ALA A 134 3.91 -31.22 -3.36
N GLN A 135 3.84 -32.38 -4.03
CA GLN A 135 4.48 -32.58 -5.33
C GLN A 135 3.87 -31.68 -6.40
N ALA A 136 2.54 -31.66 -6.51
CA ALA A 136 1.84 -30.82 -7.49
C ALA A 136 2.17 -29.33 -7.32
N LEU A 137 2.29 -28.86 -6.08
CA LEU A 137 2.69 -27.47 -5.79
C LEU A 137 4.14 -27.20 -6.20
N ALA A 138 5.06 -28.11 -5.88
CA ALA A 138 6.47 -27.98 -6.25
C ALA A 138 6.63 -27.93 -7.79
N ASP A 139 5.94 -28.82 -8.51
CA ASP A 139 5.96 -28.87 -9.98
C ASP A 139 5.36 -27.58 -10.59
N ALA A 140 4.23 -27.11 -10.05
CA ALA A 140 3.59 -25.88 -10.49
C ALA A 140 4.47 -24.65 -10.28
N LEU A 141 5.17 -24.56 -9.14
CA LEU A 141 6.11 -23.49 -8.86
C LEU A 141 7.32 -23.52 -9.78
N ALA A 142 7.88 -24.70 -10.03
CA ALA A 142 9.00 -24.87 -10.96
C ALA A 142 8.61 -24.48 -12.39
N GLU A 143 7.42 -24.87 -12.85
CA GLU A 143 6.88 -24.48 -14.16
C GLU A 143 6.62 -22.98 -14.22
N ARG A 144 6.03 -22.41 -13.15
CA ARG A 144 5.73 -20.98 -13.07
C ARG A 144 6.98 -20.12 -13.02
N ALA A 145 8.10 -20.61 -12.47
CA ALA A 145 9.36 -19.88 -12.39
C ALA A 145 10.14 -19.82 -13.73
N LYS A 146 9.71 -20.55 -14.77
CA LYS A 146 10.32 -20.44 -16.09
C LYS A 146 10.13 -19.03 -16.65
N PRO A 147 11.12 -18.45 -17.37
CA PRO A 147 11.07 -17.08 -17.86
C PRO A 147 9.79 -16.71 -18.63
N GLU A 148 9.29 -17.64 -19.45
CA GLU A 148 8.06 -17.49 -20.24
C GLU A 148 6.78 -17.43 -19.40
N ASN A 149 6.80 -18.01 -18.20
CA ASN A 149 5.65 -18.12 -17.30
C ASN A 149 5.74 -17.20 -16.06
N ALA A 150 6.93 -16.65 -15.77
CA ALA A 150 7.22 -15.97 -14.53
C ALA A 150 6.47 -14.63 -14.37
N ARG A 151 6.16 -13.95 -15.50
CA ARG A 151 5.54 -12.63 -15.48
C ARG A 151 4.08 -12.67 -15.06
N TYR A 152 3.67 -11.69 -14.24
CA TYR A 152 2.29 -11.50 -13.88
C TYR A 152 2.00 -10.02 -13.62
N ARG A 153 0.72 -9.66 -13.74
CA ARG A 153 0.27 -8.31 -13.40
C ARG A 153 0.19 -8.15 -11.89
N TYR A 154 0.97 -7.23 -11.35
CA TYR A 154 1.00 -6.94 -9.93
C TYR A 154 -0.13 -6.01 -9.52
N ASP A 155 -0.74 -6.29 -8.38
CA ASP A 155 -1.64 -5.39 -7.67
C ASP A 155 -1.35 -5.44 -6.17
N TYR A 156 -1.31 -4.29 -5.52
CA TYR A 156 -0.90 -4.17 -4.11
C TYR A 156 -1.73 -5.01 -3.15
N PHE A 157 -3.00 -5.27 -3.46
CA PHE A 157 -3.96 -5.91 -2.58
C PHE A 157 -4.41 -7.29 -3.05
N THR A 158 -4.43 -7.51 -4.35
CA THR A 158 -5.04 -8.71 -4.95
C THR A 158 -4.06 -9.61 -5.69
N ALA A 159 -2.86 -9.10 -6.05
CA ALA A 159 -1.84 -9.86 -6.77
C ALA A 159 -0.43 -9.44 -6.33
N ASN A 160 -0.12 -9.56 -5.03
CA ASN A 160 1.19 -9.29 -4.44
C ASN A 160 1.87 -10.59 -3.99
N CYS A 161 3.04 -10.50 -3.37
CA CYS A 161 3.80 -11.67 -2.91
C CYS A 161 2.95 -12.60 -2.02
N ALA A 162 2.29 -12.07 -1.00
CA ALA A 162 1.50 -12.86 -0.05
C ALA A 162 0.25 -13.47 -0.70
N THR A 163 -0.48 -12.72 -1.52
CA THR A 163 -1.66 -13.25 -2.21
C THR A 163 -1.30 -14.30 -3.24
N MET A 164 -0.17 -14.17 -3.94
CA MET A 164 0.31 -15.19 -4.87
C MET A 164 0.74 -16.47 -4.17
N VAL A 165 1.38 -16.36 -2.99
CA VAL A 165 1.67 -17.51 -2.11
C VAL A 165 0.37 -18.16 -1.64
N ARG A 166 -0.59 -17.39 -1.13
CA ARG A 166 -1.92 -17.84 -0.72
C ARG A 166 -2.64 -18.59 -1.82
N ASP A 167 -2.70 -18.00 -3.01
CA ASP A 167 -3.43 -18.54 -4.16
C ASP A 167 -2.79 -19.83 -4.69
N SER A 168 -1.44 -19.92 -4.66
CA SER A 168 -0.71 -21.15 -5.02
C SER A 168 -1.00 -22.29 -4.03
N LEU A 169 -1.04 -21.97 -2.72
CA LEU A 169 -1.43 -22.93 -1.69
C LEU A 169 -2.88 -23.39 -1.85
N ASP A 170 -3.79 -22.45 -2.05
CA ASP A 170 -5.21 -22.75 -2.23
C ASP A 170 -5.46 -23.65 -3.44
N GLN A 171 -4.80 -23.38 -4.56
CA GLN A 171 -4.86 -24.23 -5.74
C GLN A 171 -4.39 -25.65 -5.45
N ALA A 172 -3.26 -25.81 -4.75
CA ALA A 172 -2.74 -27.12 -4.37
C ALA A 172 -3.66 -27.87 -3.39
N MET A 173 -4.35 -27.13 -2.53
CA MET A 173 -5.33 -27.64 -1.56
C MET A 173 -6.74 -27.80 -2.13
N GLY A 174 -6.95 -27.56 -3.43
CA GLY A 174 -8.25 -27.69 -4.09
C GLY A 174 -9.32 -26.71 -3.58
N GLY A 175 -8.95 -25.48 -3.22
CA GLY A 175 -9.86 -24.44 -2.72
C GLY A 175 -10.15 -24.49 -1.21
N ALA A 176 -9.48 -25.39 -0.47
CA ALA A 176 -9.75 -25.61 0.94
C ALA A 176 -9.27 -24.45 1.82
N LEU A 177 -8.23 -23.73 1.43
CA LEU A 177 -7.74 -22.56 2.16
C LEU A 177 -8.74 -21.40 2.07
N GLN A 178 -9.21 -21.08 0.87
CA GLN A 178 -10.20 -20.04 0.66
C GLN A 178 -11.51 -20.34 1.40
N SER A 179 -12.01 -21.57 1.32
CA SER A 179 -13.25 -21.99 1.98
C SER A 179 -13.22 -21.78 3.50
N GLN A 180 -12.05 -21.94 4.15
CA GLN A 180 -11.87 -21.77 5.59
C GLN A 180 -11.67 -20.30 6.01
N LEU A 181 -11.17 -19.44 5.11
CA LEU A 181 -10.80 -18.06 5.41
C LEU A 181 -11.81 -17.01 4.93
N ALA A 182 -12.56 -17.27 3.84
CA ALA A 182 -13.43 -16.28 3.20
C ALA A 182 -14.62 -15.84 4.06
N GLY A 183 -15.16 -16.73 4.90
CA GLY A 183 -16.30 -16.44 5.78
C GLY A 183 -15.94 -15.76 7.11
N ARG A 184 -14.67 -15.48 7.38
CA ARG A 184 -14.17 -14.96 8.65
C ARG A 184 -13.53 -13.61 8.45
N SER A 185 -13.68 -12.68 9.41
CA SER A 185 -13.09 -11.34 9.36
C SER A 185 -12.56 -10.92 10.75
N ARG A 186 -11.49 -10.12 10.76
CA ARG A 186 -11.01 -9.40 11.96
C ARG A 186 -11.53 -7.96 12.00
N GLY A 187 -12.28 -7.52 10.97
CA GLY A 187 -12.77 -6.17 10.84
C GLY A 187 -11.78 -5.17 10.24
N ASN A 188 -10.60 -5.61 9.85
CA ASN A 188 -9.60 -4.77 9.19
C ASN A 188 -10.01 -4.47 7.73
N SER A 189 -9.40 -3.44 7.16
CA SER A 189 -9.59 -3.02 5.77
C SER A 189 -8.23 -2.81 5.09
N TYR A 190 -8.20 -2.71 3.76
CA TYR A 190 -6.96 -2.38 3.04
C TYR A 190 -6.35 -1.08 3.56
N ARG A 191 -7.17 -0.05 3.84
CA ARG A 191 -6.68 1.20 4.43
C ARG A 191 -6.12 0.99 5.83
N SER A 192 -6.82 0.30 6.72
CA SER A 192 -6.37 0.14 8.12
C SER A 192 -5.01 -0.54 8.19
N GLU A 193 -4.80 -1.61 7.44
CA GLU A 193 -3.53 -2.33 7.40
C GLU A 193 -2.43 -1.53 6.70
N SER A 194 -2.74 -0.88 5.56
CA SER A 194 -1.75 -0.06 4.86
C SER A 194 -1.27 1.11 5.70
N VAL A 195 -2.19 1.82 6.35
CA VAL A 195 -1.86 2.95 7.22
C VAL A 195 -1.12 2.48 8.48
N ARG A 196 -1.49 1.33 9.05
CA ARG A 196 -0.81 0.74 10.21
C ARG A 196 0.65 0.45 9.90
N LEU A 197 0.91 -0.30 8.84
CA LEU A 197 2.27 -0.70 8.44
C LEU A 197 3.10 0.50 7.97
N ALA A 198 2.48 1.49 7.32
CA ALA A 198 3.14 2.72 6.91
C ALA A 198 3.37 3.72 8.06
N SER A 199 2.77 3.52 9.25
CA SER A 199 2.75 4.52 10.34
C SER A 199 4.12 5.02 10.82
N PRO A 200 5.23 4.26 10.76
CA PRO A 200 6.55 4.78 11.10
C PRO A 200 7.06 5.86 10.12
N SER A 201 6.48 5.97 8.92
CA SER A 201 6.85 6.97 7.91
C SER A 201 5.69 7.95 7.67
N PRO A 202 5.75 9.21 8.22
CA PRO A 202 4.64 10.17 8.15
C PRO A 202 4.12 10.44 6.74
N TRP A 203 5.00 10.60 5.76
CA TRP A 203 4.61 10.85 4.37
C TRP A 203 3.87 9.66 3.75
N MET A 204 4.26 8.44 4.12
CA MET A 204 3.72 7.20 3.57
C MET A 204 2.32 6.93 4.11
N TRP A 205 2.13 6.98 5.44
CA TRP A 205 0.81 6.76 6.01
C TRP A 205 -0.19 7.86 5.60
N LEU A 206 0.26 9.14 5.48
CA LEU A 206 -0.55 10.23 4.94
C LEU A 206 -0.95 9.95 3.49
N GLY A 207 -0.01 9.46 2.66
CA GLY A 207 -0.26 9.09 1.28
C GLY A 207 -1.35 8.02 1.16
N PHE A 208 -1.27 6.93 1.93
CA PHE A 208 -2.32 5.91 1.96
C PHE A 208 -3.63 6.45 2.49
N ASP A 209 -3.59 7.22 3.58
CA ASP A 209 -4.80 7.69 4.23
C ASP A 209 -5.60 8.68 3.40
N ILE A 210 -4.93 9.57 2.67
CA ILE A 210 -5.56 10.51 1.76
C ILE A 210 -5.88 9.85 0.42
N GLY A 211 -4.96 9.01 -0.09
CA GLY A 211 -4.98 8.48 -1.46
C GLY A 211 -5.96 7.34 -1.68
N LEU A 212 -6.21 6.49 -0.68
CA LEU A 212 -7.15 5.38 -0.81
C LEU A 212 -8.60 5.89 -0.82
N GLY A 213 -9.43 5.28 -1.66
CA GLY A 213 -10.87 5.55 -1.78
C GLY A 213 -11.72 4.63 -0.90
N PRO A 214 -13.06 4.68 -1.03
CA PRO A 214 -13.99 3.88 -0.22
C PRO A 214 -13.87 2.37 -0.44
N ASN A 215 -13.38 1.92 -1.60
CA ASN A 215 -13.13 0.50 -1.85
C ASN A 215 -12.11 -0.10 -0.88
N ALA A 216 -11.17 0.72 -0.38
CA ALA A 216 -10.16 0.29 0.57
C ALA A 216 -10.66 0.26 2.02
N ASP A 217 -11.89 0.66 2.29
CA ASP A 217 -12.47 0.74 3.64
C ASP A 217 -13.46 -0.40 3.96
N GLN A 218 -13.71 -1.28 2.98
CA GLN A 218 -14.58 -2.42 3.21
C GLN A 218 -13.92 -3.41 4.17
N PRO A 219 -14.70 -4.01 5.11
CA PRO A 219 -14.17 -5.05 5.98
C PRO A 219 -13.67 -6.24 5.15
N LEU A 220 -12.43 -6.62 5.37
CA LEU A 220 -11.79 -7.74 4.68
C LEU A 220 -12.16 -9.07 5.36
N SER A 221 -12.37 -10.10 4.55
CA SER A 221 -12.28 -11.48 5.03
C SER A 221 -10.80 -11.81 5.36
N ARG A 222 -10.56 -12.88 6.14
CA ARG A 222 -9.19 -13.36 6.39
C ARG A 222 -8.46 -13.76 5.12
N TRP A 223 -9.20 -14.24 4.12
CA TRP A 223 -8.69 -14.49 2.78
C TRP A 223 -8.14 -13.21 2.13
N GLN A 224 -8.90 -12.12 2.17
CA GLN A 224 -8.47 -10.84 1.62
C GLN A 224 -7.38 -10.18 2.45
N GLU A 225 -7.45 -10.27 3.79
CA GLU A 225 -6.47 -9.72 4.72
C GLU A 225 -5.07 -10.35 4.55
N ALA A 226 -5.00 -11.56 3.99
CA ALA A 226 -3.78 -12.26 3.62
C ALA A 226 -2.96 -11.58 2.50
N PHE A 227 -3.33 -10.36 2.07
CA PHE A 227 -2.43 -9.51 1.30
C PHE A 227 -1.24 -8.99 2.11
N VAL A 228 -1.35 -9.05 3.45
CA VAL A 228 -0.25 -8.75 4.37
C VAL A 228 0.41 -10.07 4.76
N PRO A 229 1.72 -10.24 4.55
CA PRO A 229 2.47 -11.46 4.86
C PRO A 229 2.21 -12.00 6.26
N MET A 230 2.34 -11.16 7.29
CA MET A 230 2.11 -11.56 8.68
C MET A 230 0.66 -12.03 8.92
N ARG A 231 -0.33 -11.47 8.21
CA ARG A 231 -1.74 -11.90 8.29
C ARG A 231 -1.97 -13.23 7.59
N LEU A 232 -1.24 -13.50 6.50
CA LEU A 232 -1.24 -14.82 5.89
C LEU A 232 -0.68 -15.85 6.87
N ALA A 233 0.49 -15.60 7.45
CA ALA A 233 1.10 -16.47 8.44
C ALA A 233 0.17 -16.76 9.64
N ASP A 234 -0.50 -15.71 10.18
CA ASP A 234 -1.51 -15.88 11.25
C ASP A 234 -2.70 -16.75 10.81
N SER A 235 -3.13 -16.60 9.57
CA SER A 235 -4.27 -17.34 9.04
C SER A 235 -3.94 -18.80 8.79
N LEU A 236 -2.72 -19.11 8.31
CA LEU A 236 -2.27 -20.50 8.07
C LEU A 236 -2.25 -21.33 9.37
N ARG A 237 -1.97 -20.73 10.53
CA ARG A 237 -2.00 -21.42 11.85
C ARG A 237 -3.40 -21.93 12.21
N GLU A 238 -4.43 -21.33 11.65
CA GLU A 238 -5.83 -21.65 11.99
C GLU A 238 -6.49 -22.57 10.95
N VAL A 239 -5.81 -22.88 9.86
CA VAL A 239 -6.31 -23.72 8.76
C VAL A 239 -5.98 -25.18 9.01
N ARG A 240 -6.86 -26.06 8.54
CA ARG A 240 -6.67 -27.51 8.55
C ARG A 240 -6.47 -28.03 7.13
N ASN A 241 -5.63 -29.08 7.02
CA ASN A 241 -5.42 -29.80 5.76
C ASN A 241 -6.63 -30.69 5.45
N SER A 242 -6.60 -31.40 4.31
CA SER A 242 -7.67 -32.30 3.88
C SER A 242 -7.93 -33.49 4.81
N GLU A 243 -7.00 -33.79 5.71
CA GLU A 243 -7.13 -34.85 6.70
C GLU A 243 -7.58 -34.34 8.09
N GLY A 244 -7.95 -33.05 8.19
CA GLY A 244 -8.42 -32.42 9.40
C GLY A 244 -7.34 -32.07 10.42
N ARG A 245 -6.05 -32.26 10.10
CA ARG A 245 -4.92 -31.87 10.94
C ARG A 245 -4.58 -30.38 10.76
N PRO A 246 -3.92 -29.71 11.72
CA PRO A 246 -3.41 -28.36 11.52
C PRO A 246 -2.52 -28.29 10.26
N LEU A 247 -2.73 -27.27 9.42
CA LEU A 247 -1.92 -27.08 8.20
C LEU A 247 -0.46 -26.76 8.55
N VAL A 248 -0.23 -25.92 9.54
CA VAL A 248 1.13 -25.61 10.03
C VAL A 248 1.57 -26.70 10.99
N GLN A 249 2.57 -27.48 10.60
CA GLN A 249 3.12 -28.59 11.39
C GLN A 249 4.21 -28.12 12.35
N ALA A 250 5.05 -27.18 11.90
CA ALA A 250 6.14 -26.63 12.69
C ALA A 250 6.45 -25.18 12.26
N GLU A 251 6.92 -24.39 13.19
CA GLU A 251 7.42 -23.04 12.95
C GLU A 251 8.85 -22.90 13.46
N GLN A 252 9.66 -22.15 12.70
CA GLN A 252 11.05 -21.91 13.04
C GLN A 252 11.42 -20.47 12.69
N GLU A 253 12.08 -19.78 13.62
CA GLU A 253 12.78 -18.54 13.32
C GLU A 253 14.05 -18.86 12.53
N LEU A 254 14.15 -18.32 11.32
CA LEU A 254 15.34 -18.46 10.46
C LEU A 254 16.31 -17.30 10.70
N LEU A 255 15.79 -16.09 10.87
CA LEU A 255 16.56 -14.88 11.13
C LEU A 255 15.89 -14.07 12.24
N PRO A 256 16.66 -13.58 13.24
CA PRO A 256 16.11 -12.71 14.27
C PRO A 256 15.79 -11.32 13.72
N GLN A 257 14.65 -10.74 14.13
CA GLN A 257 14.31 -9.35 13.79
C GLN A 257 15.17 -8.38 14.62
N ARG A 258 16.04 -7.62 13.95
CA ARG A 258 16.88 -6.57 14.57
C ARG A 258 16.29 -5.17 14.39
N LEU A 259 15.28 -5.02 13.56
CA LEU A 259 14.54 -3.77 13.31
C LEU A 259 13.35 -3.63 14.27
N PRO A 260 12.76 -2.43 14.38
CA PRO A 260 11.55 -2.25 15.18
C PRO A 260 10.45 -3.24 14.80
N PRO A 261 9.67 -3.72 15.79
CA PRO A 261 8.60 -4.67 15.51
C PRO A 261 7.49 -4.04 14.68
N GLU A 262 6.65 -4.89 14.10
CA GLU A 262 5.45 -4.50 13.38
C GLU A 262 4.58 -3.55 14.22
N PRO A 263 4.08 -2.44 13.63
CA PRO A 263 3.22 -1.51 14.34
C PRO A 263 1.93 -2.20 14.81
N LYS A 264 1.57 -1.98 16.08
CA LYS A 264 0.34 -2.53 16.66
C LYS A 264 -0.91 -1.91 16.05
N GLU A 265 -1.99 -2.67 16.04
CA GLU A 265 -3.31 -2.15 15.72
C GLU A 265 -3.67 -1.03 16.70
N LYS A 266 -4.06 0.12 16.17
CA LYS A 266 -4.47 1.27 16.97
C LYS A 266 -5.72 1.89 16.36
N GLN A 267 -6.74 2.04 17.18
CA GLN A 267 -7.93 2.76 16.78
C GLN A 267 -7.60 4.23 16.49
N ARG A 268 -7.99 4.68 15.31
CA ARG A 268 -7.68 6.04 14.84
C ARG A 268 -8.72 7.01 15.38
N SER A 269 -8.24 8.01 16.10
CA SER A 269 -9.11 9.05 16.66
C SER A 269 -9.15 10.27 15.73
N TRP A 270 -10.35 10.77 15.44
CA TRP A 270 -10.57 11.96 14.61
C TRP A 270 -10.59 13.27 15.41
N TRP A 271 -10.85 13.22 16.72
CA TRP A 271 -11.01 14.41 17.54
C TRP A 271 -9.75 15.31 17.64
N PRO A 272 -8.50 14.84 17.66
CA PRO A 272 -7.35 15.75 17.65
C PRO A 272 -7.29 16.58 16.36
N TRP A 273 -7.67 15.98 15.23
CA TRP A 273 -7.74 16.68 13.95
C TRP A 273 -8.83 17.75 13.94
N MET A 274 -9.96 17.49 14.59
CA MET A 274 -11.01 18.48 14.78
C MET A 274 -10.51 19.69 15.57
N LEU A 275 -9.79 19.46 16.68
CA LEU A 275 -9.23 20.56 17.47
C LEU A 275 -8.26 21.42 16.64
N VAL A 276 -7.41 20.79 15.84
CA VAL A 276 -6.50 21.51 14.93
C VAL A 276 -7.29 22.32 13.91
N GLY A 277 -8.29 21.71 13.24
CA GLY A 277 -9.13 22.41 12.26
C GLY A 277 -9.86 23.62 12.83
N LEU A 278 -10.44 23.45 14.01
CA LEU A 278 -11.12 24.55 14.74
C LEU A 278 -10.13 25.63 15.21
N ALA A 279 -8.96 25.25 15.69
CA ALA A 279 -7.93 26.22 16.11
C ALA A 279 -7.44 27.07 14.91
N VAL A 280 -7.21 26.45 13.75
CA VAL A 280 -6.84 27.16 12.51
C VAL A 280 -7.97 28.08 12.06
N ALA A 281 -9.21 27.59 12.06
CA ALA A 281 -10.38 28.42 11.73
C ALA A 281 -10.53 29.63 12.67
N ALA A 282 -10.37 29.42 13.98
CA ALA A 282 -10.38 30.49 14.98
C ALA A 282 -9.25 31.51 14.77
N ALA A 283 -8.02 31.04 14.47
CA ALA A 283 -6.89 31.91 14.18
C ALA A 283 -7.14 32.78 12.93
N LEU A 284 -7.72 32.19 11.87
CA LEU A 284 -8.15 32.93 10.68
C LEU A 284 -9.22 33.98 11.02
N CYS A 285 -10.21 33.64 11.86
CA CYS A 285 -11.23 34.56 12.33
C CYS A 285 -10.63 35.70 13.17
N ALA A 286 -9.65 35.42 14.02
CA ALA A 286 -8.92 36.43 14.76
C ALA A 286 -8.12 37.37 13.82
N ALA A 287 -7.56 36.80 12.75
CA ALA A 287 -6.85 37.57 11.73
C ALA A 287 -7.75 38.30 10.71
N ARG A 288 -9.09 38.35 10.97
CA ARG A 288 -10.07 38.91 10.02
C ARG A 288 -9.76 40.33 9.51
N ARG A 289 -9.06 41.13 10.27
CA ARG A 289 -8.67 42.53 9.91
C ARG A 289 -7.35 42.57 9.11
N LYS A 290 -6.63 41.46 8.98
CA LYS A 290 -5.29 41.38 8.38
C LYS A 290 -5.35 40.59 7.06
N PRO A 291 -5.77 41.18 5.90
CA PRO A 291 -5.94 40.47 4.63
C PRO A 291 -4.69 39.79 4.14
N ARG A 292 -3.51 40.39 4.38
CA ARG A 292 -2.24 39.78 3.96
C ARG A 292 -1.94 38.47 4.68
N LEU A 293 -2.29 38.35 5.98
CA LEU A 293 -2.13 37.10 6.72
C LEU A 293 -3.09 36.02 6.20
N ILE A 294 -4.35 36.38 5.94
CA ILE A 294 -5.32 35.45 5.37
C ILE A 294 -4.87 34.99 3.98
N GLY A 295 -4.41 35.92 3.11
CA GLY A 295 -3.88 35.56 1.81
C GLY A 295 -2.62 34.69 1.87
N GLY A 296 -1.73 34.98 2.84
CA GLY A 296 -0.52 34.20 3.11
C GLY A 296 -0.79 32.76 3.56
N PHE A 297 -1.89 32.53 4.29
CA PHE A 297 -2.37 31.19 4.63
C PHE A 297 -3.15 30.54 3.48
N ALA A 298 -4.07 31.27 2.86
CA ALA A 298 -4.96 30.72 1.84
C ALA A 298 -4.22 30.27 0.58
N LEU A 299 -3.14 30.95 0.19
CA LEU A 299 -2.37 30.61 -0.99
C LEU A 299 -1.78 29.20 -0.91
N PRO A 300 -0.93 28.83 0.09
CA PRO A 300 -0.41 27.48 0.22
C PRO A 300 -1.49 26.44 0.53
N PHE A 301 -2.55 26.80 1.27
CA PHE A 301 -3.66 25.90 1.55
C PHE A 301 -4.41 25.48 0.28
N TRP A 302 -4.81 26.44 -0.57
CA TRP A 302 -5.49 26.09 -1.83
C TRP A 302 -4.57 25.47 -2.85
N LEU A 303 -3.28 25.82 -2.86
CA LEU A 303 -2.30 25.13 -3.67
C LEU A 303 -2.20 23.66 -3.27
N PHE A 304 -2.12 23.37 -1.96
CA PHE A 304 -2.15 22.00 -1.45
C PHE A 304 -3.44 21.27 -1.86
N CYS A 305 -4.61 21.89 -1.67
CA CYS A 305 -5.89 21.31 -2.09
C CYS A 305 -5.92 21.02 -3.61
N ALA A 306 -5.40 21.95 -4.41
CA ALA A 306 -5.38 21.78 -5.86
C ALA A 306 -4.44 20.65 -6.31
N VAL A 307 -3.23 20.59 -5.76
CA VAL A 307 -2.24 19.56 -6.11
C VAL A 307 -2.70 18.17 -5.63
N ALA A 308 -3.11 18.06 -4.36
CA ALA A 308 -3.62 16.81 -3.82
C ALA A 308 -4.89 16.35 -4.57
N GLY A 309 -5.82 17.26 -4.82
CA GLY A 309 -7.03 16.98 -5.59
C GLY A 309 -6.73 16.59 -7.04
N GLY A 310 -5.76 17.24 -7.67
CA GLY A 310 -5.28 16.87 -9.01
C GLY A 310 -4.74 15.45 -9.05
N LEU A 311 -3.92 15.07 -8.05
CA LEU A 311 -3.41 13.69 -7.90
C LEU A 311 -4.54 12.68 -7.68
N LEU A 312 -5.49 12.96 -6.80
CA LEU A 312 -6.65 12.08 -6.58
C LEU A 312 -7.52 11.93 -7.82
N THR A 313 -7.70 13.02 -8.59
CA THR A 313 -8.41 12.99 -9.88
C THR A 313 -7.66 12.13 -10.90
N PHE A 314 -6.34 12.26 -10.95
CA PHE A 314 -5.50 11.41 -11.81
C PHE A 314 -5.62 9.93 -11.41
N LEU A 315 -5.50 9.60 -10.13
CA LEU A 315 -5.65 8.23 -9.65
C LEU A 315 -7.00 7.61 -10.01
N TRP A 316 -8.06 8.41 -9.96
CA TRP A 316 -9.41 7.92 -10.29
C TRP A 316 -9.68 7.84 -11.80
N GLY A 317 -9.29 8.85 -12.56
CA GLY A 317 -9.68 8.96 -13.96
C GLY A 317 -8.65 8.41 -14.96
N PHE A 318 -7.38 8.28 -14.58
CA PHE A 318 -6.27 7.99 -15.49
C PHE A 318 -5.35 6.87 -15.02
N SER A 319 -5.70 6.17 -13.92
CA SER A 319 -4.93 5.04 -13.44
C SER A 319 -5.80 3.83 -13.13
N GLU A 320 -5.17 2.66 -13.03
CA GLU A 320 -5.81 1.40 -12.67
C GLU A 320 -5.66 1.07 -11.17
N HIS A 321 -5.31 2.06 -10.35
CA HIS A 321 -5.26 1.93 -8.89
C HIS A 321 -6.67 1.94 -8.29
N GLN A 322 -7.41 0.83 -8.47
CA GLN A 322 -8.83 0.72 -8.11
C GLN A 322 -9.14 1.04 -6.64
N ALA A 323 -8.20 0.74 -5.74
CA ALA A 323 -8.34 1.06 -4.32
C ALA A 323 -8.36 2.57 -4.03
N ALA A 324 -7.89 3.41 -4.97
CA ALA A 324 -7.90 4.87 -4.86
C ALA A 324 -9.12 5.53 -5.53
N TRP A 325 -9.94 4.75 -6.28
CA TRP A 325 -11.06 5.29 -7.06
C TRP A 325 -12.19 5.83 -6.18
N ALA A 326 -12.98 6.74 -6.76
CA ALA A 326 -14.13 7.39 -6.13
C ALA A 326 -13.79 8.07 -4.79
N ASN A 327 -12.56 8.54 -4.63
CA ASN A 327 -12.05 9.10 -3.39
C ASN A 327 -12.81 10.35 -2.97
N ARG A 328 -13.52 10.29 -1.85
CA ARG A 328 -14.34 11.39 -1.32
C ARG A 328 -13.54 12.53 -0.72
N ASN A 329 -12.24 12.35 -0.51
CA ASN A 329 -11.37 13.45 -0.15
C ASN A 329 -11.32 14.53 -1.25
N LEU A 330 -11.72 14.21 -2.50
CA LEU A 330 -11.91 15.19 -3.57
C LEU A 330 -12.94 16.28 -3.26
N LEU A 331 -13.87 16.02 -2.33
CA LEU A 331 -14.80 17.05 -1.87
C LEU A 331 -14.08 18.15 -1.07
N LEU A 332 -13.04 17.78 -0.34
CA LEU A 332 -12.23 18.66 0.52
C LEU A 332 -10.97 19.16 -0.20
N LEU A 333 -10.32 18.27 -0.93
CA LEU A 333 -9.11 18.49 -1.72
C LEU A 333 -9.52 18.58 -3.20
N ASN A 334 -10.06 19.75 -3.58
CA ASN A 334 -10.64 19.91 -4.92
C ASN A 334 -9.62 20.53 -5.88
N PRO A 335 -9.35 19.95 -7.07
CA PRO A 335 -8.40 20.50 -8.02
C PRO A 335 -8.78 21.89 -8.52
N LEU A 336 -10.08 22.23 -8.51
CA LEU A 336 -10.54 23.57 -8.87
C LEU A 336 -10.13 24.65 -7.86
N ALA A 337 -9.57 24.30 -6.70
CA ALA A 337 -8.95 25.25 -5.79
C ALA A 337 -7.79 26.05 -6.45
N LEU A 338 -7.22 25.52 -7.55
CA LEU A 338 -6.29 26.25 -8.41
C LEU A 338 -6.85 27.62 -8.86
N LEU A 339 -8.15 27.69 -9.12
CA LEU A 339 -8.83 28.93 -9.55
C LEU A 339 -8.91 29.97 -8.43
N LEU A 340 -8.68 29.61 -7.17
CA LEU A 340 -8.65 30.54 -6.04
C LEU A 340 -7.28 31.20 -5.83
N LEU A 341 -6.20 30.67 -6.43
CA LEU A 341 -4.84 31.19 -6.22
C LEU A 341 -4.66 32.66 -6.64
N PRO A 342 -5.21 33.14 -7.79
CA PRO A 342 -5.11 34.58 -8.13
C PRO A 342 -5.77 35.50 -7.12
N GLY A 343 -6.88 35.05 -6.51
CA GLY A 343 -7.56 35.78 -5.44
C GLY A 343 -6.75 35.81 -4.15
N ALA A 344 -6.18 34.67 -3.74
CA ALA A 344 -5.27 34.59 -2.60
C ALA A 344 -4.04 35.48 -2.76
N TRP A 345 -3.46 35.51 -3.96
CA TRP A 345 -2.34 36.36 -4.31
C TRP A 345 -2.70 37.85 -4.23
N SER A 346 -3.91 38.21 -4.70
CA SER A 346 -4.42 39.60 -4.57
C SER A 346 -4.56 40.01 -3.11
N LEU A 347 -5.10 39.14 -2.25
CA LEU A 347 -5.21 39.35 -0.80
C LEU A 347 -3.84 39.53 -0.14
N LEU A 348 -2.87 38.70 -0.48
CA LEU A 348 -1.50 38.78 0.01
C LEU A 348 -0.87 40.14 -0.32
N ARG A 349 -1.19 40.72 -1.50
CA ARG A 349 -0.77 42.05 -1.91
C ARG A 349 -1.64 43.19 -1.34
N GLY A 350 -2.61 42.87 -0.47
CA GLY A 350 -3.54 43.84 0.09
C GLY A 350 -4.61 44.36 -0.87
N ARG A 351 -4.80 43.69 -2.03
CA ARG A 351 -5.80 44.04 -3.06
C ARG A 351 -7.08 43.20 -2.86
N GLN A 352 -8.20 43.72 -3.30
CA GLN A 352 -9.47 42.99 -3.29
C GLN A 352 -9.52 41.98 -4.45
N PRO A 353 -9.95 40.72 -4.21
CA PRO A 353 -10.20 39.76 -5.28
C PRO A 353 -11.38 40.19 -6.17
N ARG A 354 -11.37 39.74 -7.42
CA ARG A 354 -12.45 39.96 -8.40
C ARG A 354 -13.75 39.25 -7.95
N ALA A 355 -14.90 39.68 -8.45
CA ALA A 355 -16.21 39.14 -8.07
C ALA A 355 -16.34 37.62 -8.30
N TRP A 356 -15.82 37.10 -9.41
CA TRP A 356 -15.85 35.65 -9.73
C TRP A 356 -15.16 34.78 -8.68
N PHE A 357 -14.13 35.31 -8.00
CA PHE A 357 -13.45 34.59 -6.92
C PHE A 357 -14.40 34.14 -5.82
N ARG A 358 -15.37 34.97 -5.47
CA ARG A 358 -16.36 34.64 -4.42
C ARG A 358 -17.30 33.53 -4.85
N VAL A 359 -17.70 33.54 -6.11
CA VAL A 359 -18.55 32.47 -6.67
C VAL A 359 -17.83 31.13 -6.56
N ILE A 360 -16.57 31.05 -7.04
CA ILE A 360 -15.78 29.83 -6.95
C ILE A 360 -15.56 29.42 -5.49
N LEU A 361 -15.24 30.37 -4.62
CA LEU A 361 -15.00 30.09 -3.19
C LEU A 361 -16.24 29.47 -2.53
N TRP A 362 -17.43 30.03 -2.76
CA TRP A 362 -18.67 29.47 -2.23
C TRP A 362 -19.04 28.14 -2.85
N SER A 363 -18.84 27.95 -4.15
CA SER A 363 -19.07 26.69 -4.83
C SER A 363 -18.19 25.58 -4.24
N LEU A 364 -16.89 25.83 -4.08
CA LEU A 364 -15.97 24.85 -3.51
C LEU A 364 -16.26 24.58 -2.02
N THR A 365 -16.65 25.60 -1.27
CA THR A 365 -17.07 25.40 0.14
C THR A 365 -18.36 24.59 0.23
N GLY A 366 -19.32 24.84 -0.67
CA GLY A 366 -20.54 24.03 -0.81
C GLY A 366 -20.25 22.59 -1.13
N ILE A 367 -19.33 22.32 -2.06
CA ILE A 367 -18.86 20.97 -2.37
C ILE A 367 -18.20 20.34 -1.13
N ALA A 368 -17.35 21.06 -0.40
CA ALA A 368 -16.72 20.55 0.80
C ALA A 368 -17.73 20.19 1.91
N LEU A 369 -18.82 20.97 2.03
CA LEU A 369 -19.91 20.67 2.98
C LEU A 369 -20.62 19.36 2.69
N LEU A 370 -20.67 18.90 1.45
CA LEU A 370 -21.24 17.60 1.06
C LEU A 370 -20.46 16.42 1.68
N ALA A 371 -19.21 16.64 2.12
CA ALA A 371 -18.43 15.56 2.74
C ALA A 371 -19.10 14.98 4.01
N LEU A 372 -19.79 15.82 4.81
CA LEU A 372 -20.47 15.36 6.03
C LEU A 372 -21.64 14.42 5.72
N PRO A 373 -22.70 14.81 4.96
CA PRO A 373 -23.82 13.94 4.70
C PRO A 373 -23.39 12.69 3.93
N LEU A 374 -22.45 12.81 2.98
CA LEU A 374 -21.96 11.64 2.25
C LEU A 374 -21.14 10.67 3.10
N HIS A 375 -20.54 11.13 4.20
CA HIS A 375 -19.87 10.24 5.15
C HIS A 375 -20.87 9.31 5.86
N TRP A 376 -22.05 9.80 6.25
CA TRP A 376 -23.03 9.02 6.99
C TRP A 376 -24.08 8.32 6.10
N LEU A 377 -24.42 8.90 4.96
CA LEU A 377 -25.50 8.40 4.08
C LEU A 377 -25.03 7.37 3.05
N SER A 378 -23.75 7.11 2.98
CA SER A 378 -23.21 6.30 1.91
C SER A 378 -23.30 4.80 2.18
N LEU A 379 -23.73 4.06 1.15
CA LEU A 379 -23.69 2.59 1.11
C LEU A 379 -22.24 2.03 1.18
N GLN A 380 -21.26 2.84 0.76
CA GLN A 380 -19.84 2.52 0.87
C GLN A 380 -19.15 3.61 1.69
N ALA A 381 -18.98 3.37 2.98
CA ALA A 381 -18.30 4.32 3.86
C ALA A 381 -16.83 4.51 3.45
N GLN A 382 -16.34 5.75 3.53
CA GLN A 382 -14.90 6.04 3.51
C GLN A 382 -14.48 6.54 4.89
N PHE A 383 -13.47 5.92 5.50
CA PHE A 383 -12.97 6.30 6.82
C PHE A 383 -12.05 7.52 6.73
N ASN A 384 -12.64 8.69 6.46
CA ASN A 384 -11.95 9.96 6.26
C ASN A 384 -12.44 11.08 7.18
N MET A 385 -13.11 10.76 8.29
CA MET A 385 -13.64 11.74 9.23
C MET A 385 -12.57 12.73 9.72
N GLN A 386 -11.35 12.26 9.97
CA GLN A 386 -10.23 13.12 10.38
C GLN A 386 -9.93 14.23 9.37
N TRP A 387 -10.06 13.98 8.08
CA TRP A 387 -9.86 14.97 7.03
C TRP A 387 -11.03 15.94 6.93
N ILE A 388 -12.25 15.42 7.12
CA ILE A 388 -13.46 16.25 7.13
C ILE A 388 -13.37 17.27 8.28
N VAL A 389 -13.14 16.81 9.51
CA VAL A 389 -13.12 17.69 10.69
C VAL A 389 -11.91 18.62 10.74
N LEU A 390 -10.82 18.28 10.04
CA LEU A 390 -9.66 19.15 9.88
C LEU A 390 -9.91 20.26 8.86
N LEU A 391 -10.32 19.88 7.65
CA LEU A 391 -10.30 20.77 6.49
C LEU A 391 -11.59 21.59 6.36
N LEU A 392 -12.75 21.02 6.69
CA LEU A 392 -14.04 21.69 6.52
C LEU A 392 -14.17 23.00 7.32
N PRO A 393 -13.76 23.08 8.61
CA PRO A 393 -13.78 24.34 9.34
C PRO A 393 -12.92 25.42 8.68
N ILE A 394 -11.80 25.04 8.08
CA ILE A 394 -10.89 25.96 7.38
C ILE A 394 -11.56 26.52 6.12
N HIS A 395 -12.18 25.64 5.29
CA HIS A 395 -12.93 26.08 4.09
C HIS A 395 -14.04 27.05 4.48
N VAL A 396 -14.84 26.73 5.48
CA VAL A 396 -15.94 27.55 5.96
C VAL A 396 -15.44 28.89 6.49
N ALA A 397 -14.37 28.91 7.31
CA ALA A 397 -13.80 30.14 7.84
C ALA A 397 -13.30 31.07 6.71
N LEU A 398 -12.56 30.53 5.73
CA LEU A 398 -12.08 31.29 4.58
C LEU A 398 -13.24 31.87 3.77
N ALA A 399 -14.29 31.07 3.47
CA ALA A 399 -15.45 31.54 2.74
C ALA A 399 -16.15 32.69 3.48
N PHE A 400 -16.41 32.53 4.76
CA PHE A 400 -17.09 33.55 5.58
C PHE A 400 -16.31 34.86 5.67
N LEU A 401 -14.98 34.77 5.90
CA LEU A 401 -14.11 35.94 6.02
C LEU A 401 -13.98 36.73 4.73
N LEU A 402 -13.93 36.04 3.60
CA LEU A 402 -13.66 36.67 2.31
C LEU A 402 -14.94 37.13 1.59
N ALA A 403 -16.10 36.53 1.92
CA ALA A 403 -17.39 36.98 1.44
C ALA A 403 -17.81 38.34 2.05
N ARG A 404 -17.64 38.55 3.38
CA ARG A 404 -18.06 39.73 4.09
C ARG A 404 -17.28 40.99 3.73
N ARG A 405 -16.08 40.90 3.21
CA ARG A 405 -15.23 42.06 2.90
C ARG A 405 -15.74 42.94 1.77
N SER A 406 -16.63 42.44 0.94
CA SER A 406 -17.20 43.22 -0.18
C SER A 406 -18.35 44.13 0.24
N LEU A 407 -18.93 43.92 1.43
CA LEU A 407 -20.04 44.79 1.93
C LEU A 407 -19.57 45.99 2.70
N ALA A 408 -18.28 46.08 3.04
CA ALA A 408 -17.67 47.20 3.72
C ALA A 408 -16.76 47.97 2.75
N SER A 409 -17.29 48.41 1.59
CA SER A 409 -16.69 49.53 0.87
C SER A 409 -17.00 50.80 1.66
N PRO A 410 -16.01 51.60 2.06
CA PRO A 410 -16.34 52.91 2.66
C PRO A 410 -17.01 53.72 1.51
N ALA A 411 -18.21 54.20 1.80
CA ALA A 411 -18.74 55.34 1.10
C ALA A 411 -17.70 56.49 1.23
N SER A 412 -17.10 56.83 0.10
CA SER A 412 -16.24 57.99 -0.08
C SER A 412 -16.99 59.27 0.15
#